data_56fbfcf64f257be37d0ef8880fd9e96d
#
_entry.id   56fbfcf64f257be37d0ef8880fd9e96d
#
_cell.length_a   1.000
_cell.length_b   1.000
_cell.length_c   1.000
_cell.angle_alpha   90.00
_cell.angle_beta   90.00
_cell.angle_gamma   90.00
#
_symmetry.space_group_name_H-M   'P 1'
#
loop_
_entity.id
_entity.type
_entity.pdbx_description
1 polymer ?
#
loop_
_entity_poly.entity_id
_entity_poly.type
_entity_poly.pdbx_seq_one_letter_code
_entity_poly.pdbx_strand_id
1 'polypeptide(L)'
;MTAPILNLDDVELIDLAERARQRGTTMPEGRFGGSIGPIAPRVGARKLGYNLTVIHPGKAAFPKHSHRANEEMFFVIEGTGELRLGDAVHPIRAGDVIACPPGGPETAHQLVNTGDI
;
A
#
# COMPACT_ATOMS: atom_id res chain seq x y z
N MET A 1 -10.29 1.61 -26.46
CA MET A 1 -10.42 0.54 -25.44
C MET A 1 -9.06 0.30 -24.80
N THR A 2 -9.02 0.30 -23.50
CA THR A 2 -7.79 0.04 -22.75
C THR A 2 -7.51 -1.47 -22.73
N ALA A 3 -6.26 -1.85 -22.96
CA ALA A 3 -5.87 -3.25 -22.84
C ALA A 3 -6.03 -3.70 -21.36
N PRO A 4 -6.46 -4.94 -21.13
CA PRO A 4 -6.66 -5.43 -19.77
C PRO A 4 -5.37 -5.91 -19.10
N ILE A 5 -4.24 -5.51 -19.61
CA ILE A 5 -2.92 -5.95 -19.15
C ILE A 5 -2.02 -4.74 -18.95
N LEU A 6 -1.35 -4.70 -17.81
CA LEU A 6 -0.33 -3.69 -17.52
C LEU A 6 0.82 -4.38 -16.80
N ASN A 7 2.03 -4.26 -17.36
CA ASN A 7 3.21 -4.78 -16.70
C ASN A 7 3.61 -3.84 -15.56
N LEU A 8 4.10 -4.37 -14.45
CA LEU A 8 4.51 -3.55 -13.32
C LEU A 8 5.61 -2.55 -13.70
N ASP A 9 6.47 -2.89 -14.67
CA ASP A 9 7.50 -1.98 -15.13
C ASP A 9 6.93 -0.72 -15.80
N ASP A 10 5.68 -0.79 -16.25
CA ASP A 10 5.00 0.30 -16.96
C ASP A 10 4.03 1.08 -16.05
N VAL A 11 3.98 0.75 -14.78
CA VAL A 11 3.12 1.47 -13.83
C VAL A 11 3.73 2.85 -13.55
N GLU A 12 2.94 3.90 -13.76
CA GLU A 12 3.36 5.26 -13.42
C GLU A 12 3.22 5.46 -11.91
N LEU A 13 4.36 5.71 -11.27
CA LEU A 13 4.41 5.92 -9.83
C LEU A 13 4.36 7.42 -9.51
N ILE A 14 3.58 7.76 -8.51
CA ILE A 14 3.46 9.12 -7.99
C ILE A 14 3.96 9.11 -6.56
N ASP A 15 4.84 10.05 -6.22
CA ASP A 15 5.32 10.21 -4.85
C ASP A 15 4.13 10.40 -3.90
N LEU A 16 4.15 9.72 -2.75
CA LEU A 16 3.04 9.75 -1.81
C LEU A 16 2.77 11.16 -1.28
N ALA A 17 3.80 11.95 -1.01
CA ALA A 17 3.64 13.31 -0.55
C ALA A 17 2.98 14.18 -1.64
N GLU A 18 3.38 14.00 -2.89
CA GLU A 18 2.77 14.69 -4.03
C GLU A 18 1.30 14.32 -4.20
N ARG A 19 1.00 13.03 -4.08
CA ARG A 19 -0.39 12.58 -4.15
C ARG A 19 -1.24 13.19 -3.04
N ALA A 20 -0.71 13.30 -1.83
CA ALA A 20 -1.41 13.95 -0.73
C ALA A 20 -1.70 15.42 -1.07
N ARG A 21 -0.71 16.14 -1.63
CA ARG A 21 -0.91 17.53 -2.05
C ARG A 21 -1.99 17.66 -3.11
N GLN A 22 -2.01 16.76 -4.09
CA GLN A 22 -3.04 16.74 -5.14
C GLN A 22 -4.45 16.55 -4.57
N ARG A 23 -4.56 15.91 -3.42
CA ARG A 23 -5.83 15.67 -2.73
C ARG A 23 -6.12 16.72 -1.65
N GLY A 24 -5.33 17.78 -1.58
CA GLY A 24 -5.54 18.87 -0.63
C GLY A 24 -5.08 18.60 0.80
N THR A 25 -4.18 17.63 0.97
CA THR A 25 -3.66 17.28 2.30
C THR A 25 -2.13 17.22 2.27
N THR A 26 -1.52 16.97 3.41
CA THR A 26 -0.08 16.83 3.55
C THR A 26 0.26 15.55 4.31
N MET A 27 1.45 15.01 4.06
CA MET A 27 1.98 13.87 4.83
C MET A 27 3.01 14.37 5.84
N PRO A 28 2.98 13.84 7.08
CA PRO A 28 4.05 14.12 8.04
C PRO A 28 5.39 13.63 7.49
N GLU A 29 6.42 14.44 7.64
CA GLU A 29 7.76 14.08 7.23
C GLU A 29 8.37 13.03 8.18
N GLY A 30 9.34 12.28 7.69
CA GLY A 30 10.17 11.36 8.46
C GLY A 30 9.61 9.95 8.61
N ARG A 31 8.32 9.79 8.85
CA ARG A 31 7.70 8.47 9.09
C ARG A 31 7.16 7.81 7.84
N PHE A 32 6.77 8.60 6.86
CA PHE A 32 6.14 8.12 5.64
C PHE A 32 6.99 8.45 4.44
N GLY A 33 7.00 7.57 3.46
CA GLY A 33 7.73 7.81 2.22
C GLY A 33 7.61 6.65 1.26
N GLY A 34 7.50 6.98 -0.01
CA GLY A 34 7.37 6.01 -1.08
C GLY A 34 6.55 6.56 -2.22
N SER A 35 6.03 5.66 -3.03
CA SER A 35 5.27 5.99 -4.22
C SER A 35 4.11 5.05 -4.39
N ILE A 36 3.09 5.50 -5.12
CA ILE A 36 1.92 4.70 -5.44
C ILE A 36 1.60 4.82 -6.92
N GLY A 37 1.23 3.71 -7.54
CA GLY A 37 0.80 3.67 -8.92
C GLY A 37 -0.53 2.97 -9.09
N PRO A 38 -1.57 3.65 -9.59
CA PRO A 38 -2.87 3.01 -9.82
C PRO A 38 -2.77 1.99 -10.96
N ILE A 39 -3.37 0.83 -10.77
CA ILE A 39 -3.41 -0.23 -11.78
C ILE A 39 -4.84 -0.47 -12.26
N ALA A 40 -5.77 -0.68 -11.32
CA ALA A 40 -7.14 -1.05 -11.66
C ALA A 40 -7.81 -0.15 -12.71
N PRO A 41 -7.75 1.19 -12.59
CA PRO A 41 -8.37 2.04 -13.61
C PRO A 41 -7.71 1.90 -14.98
N ARG A 42 -6.42 1.64 -15.02
CA ARG A 42 -5.66 1.56 -16.27
C ARG A 42 -5.92 0.28 -17.06
N VAL A 43 -6.36 -0.78 -16.38
CA VAL A 43 -6.71 -2.05 -17.03
C VAL A 43 -8.22 -2.26 -17.14
N GLY A 44 -9.02 -1.27 -16.76
CA GLY A 44 -10.47 -1.31 -16.90
C GLY A 44 -11.20 -2.06 -15.80
N ALA A 45 -10.55 -2.34 -14.66
CA ALA A 45 -11.22 -2.97 -13.54
C ALA A 45 -12.19 -2.00 -12.88
N ARG A 46 -13.38 -2.49 -12.54
CA ARG A 46 -14.45 -1.65 -11.96
C ARG A 46 -14.83 -2.04 -10.54
N LYS A 47 -14.72 -3.30 -10.19
CA LYS A 47 -15.14 -3.82 -8.88
C LYS A 47 -13.98 -4.02 -7.93
N LEU A 48 -12.82 -4.35 -8.45
CA LEU A 48 -11.60 -4.51 -7.66
C LEU A 48 -10.73 -3.28 -7.84
N GLY A 49 -10.32 -2.69 -6.71
CA GLY A 49 -9.36 -1.61 -6.71
C GLY A 49 -7.99 -2.14 -6.28
N TYR A 50 -6.97 -1.89 -7.07
CA TYR A 50 -5.61 -2.27 -6.70
C TYR A 50 -4.60 -1.33 -7.33
N ASN A 51 -3.45 -1.26 -6.70
CA ASN A 51 -2.35 -0.40 -7.11
C ASN A 51 -1.02 -1.00 -6.68
N LEU A 52 0.05 -0.44 -7.19
CA LEU A 52 1.40 -0.77 -6.76
C LEU A 52 1.85 0.29 -5.77
N THR A 53 2.35 -0.14 -4.63
CA THR A 53 2.90 0.76 -3.62
C THR A 53 4.36 0.43 -3.38
N VAL A 54 5.21 1.44 -3.43
CA VAL A 54 6.63 1.33 -3.10
C VAL A 54 6.86 2.09 -1.81
N ILE A 55 7.41 1.41 -0.80
CA ILE A 55 7.68 2.01 0.51
C ILE A 55 9.18 2.12 0.67
N HIS A 56 9.68 3.32 0.95
CA HIS A 56 11.12 3.55 1.13
C HIS A 56 11.62 2.87 2.41
N PRO A 57 12.89 2.43 2.43
CA PRO A 57 13.47 1.82 3.64
C PRO A 57 13.30 2.69 4.87
N GLY A 58 12.87 2.08 5.97
CA GLY A 58 12.64 2.77 7.23
C GLY A 58 11.34 3.56 7.32
N LYS A 59 10.50 3.51 6.28
CA LYS A 59 9.26 4.31 6.21
C LYS A 59 8.02 3.43 6.18
N ALA A 60 6.88 4.05 6.44
CA ALA A 60 5.57 3.49 6.19
C ALA A 60 4.92 4.25 5.02
N ALA A 61 4.00 3.58 4.31
CA ALA A 61 3.29 4.23 3.21
C ALA A 61 2.17 5.13 3.71
N PHE A 62 1.40 4.66 4.68
CA PHE A 62 0.22 5.32 5.19
C PHE A 62 0.15 5.20 6.71
N PRO A 63 -0.60 6.09 7.39
CA PRO A 63 -0.90 5.91 8.81
C PRO A 63 -1.63 4.59 9.07
N LYS A 64 -1.46 4.05 10.27
CA LYS A 64 -2.20 2.86 10.68
C LYS A 64 -3.69 3.16 10.65
N HIS A 65 -4.45 2.32 9.93
CA HIS A 65 -5.89 2.56 9.72
C HIS A 65 -6.66 1.27 9.59
N SER A 66 -7.97 1.37 9.70
CA SER A 66 -8.90 0.27 9.48
C SER A 66 -10.02 0.70 8.54
N HIS A 67 -10.66 -0.28 7.92
CA HIS A 67 -11.83 -0.08 7.07
C HIS A 67 -13.01 -0.83 7.65
N ARG A 68 -14.15 -0.18 7.77
CA ARG A 68 -15.33 -0.79 8.38
C ARG A 68 -15.99 -1.84 7.50
N ALA A 69 -16.00 -1.63 6.19
CA ALA A 69 -16.73 -2.48 5.25
C ALA A 69 -15.83 -3.18 4.24
N ASN A 70 -14.67 -2.63 3.94
CA ASN A 70 -13.80 -3.14 2.89
C ASN A 70 -12.74 -4.09 3.46
N GLU A 71 -12.52 -5.17 2.73
CA GLU A 71 -11.40 -6.05 2.97
C GLU A 71 -10.26 -5.66 2.04
N GLU A 72 -9.04 -5.66 2.52
CA GLU A 72 -7.87 -5.39 1.70
C GLU A 72 -6.96 -6.61 1.64
N MET A 73 -6.28 -6.75 0.50
CA MET A 73 -5.27 -7.77 0.29
C MET A 73 -3.99 -7.10 -0.18
N PHE A 74 -2.86 -7.55 0.37
CA PHE A 74 -1.54 -7.15 -0.08
C PHE A 74 -0.74 -8.35 -0.51
N PHE A 75 0.04 -8.18 -1.55
CA PHE A 75 1.02 -9.17 -1.98
C PHE A 75 2.38 -8.51 -2.01
N VAL A 76 3.32 -9.04 -1.22
CA VAL A 76 4.67 -8.49 -1.16
C VAL A 76 5.47 -9.03 -2.34
N ILE A 77 5.85 -8.13 -3.23
CA ILE A 77 6.58 -8.49 -4.46
C ILE A 77 8.08 -8.56 -4.19
N GLU A 78 8.61 -7.62 -3.43
CA GLU A 78 10.04 -7.47 -3.19
C GLU A 78 10.30 -6.89 -1.81
N GLY A 79 11.40 -7.28 -1.20
CA GLY A 79 11.86 -6.69 0.06
C GLY A 79 11.33 -7.39 1.30
N THR A 80 11.58 -6.76 2.44
CA THR A 80 11.18 -7.22 3.77
C THR A 80 10.59 -6.08 4.57
N GLY A 81 9.73 -6.41 5.52
CA GLY A 81 9.12 -5.40 6.34
C GLY A 81 8.34 -5.97 7.51
N GLU A 82 7.42 -5.17 8.02
CA GLU A 82 6.51 -5.53 9.11
C GLU A 82 5.09 -5.18 8.74
N LEU A 83 4.18 -6.08 9.06
CA LEU A 83 2.75 -5.80 9.11
C LEU A 83 2.38 -5.53 10.58
N ARG A 84 1.88 -4.35 10.83
CA ARG A 84 1.27 -4.01 12.12
C ARG A 84 -0.23 -4.19 11.99
N LEU A 85 -0.81 -5.11 12.75
CA LEU A 85 -2.23 -5.43 12.69
C LEU A 85 -2.78 -5.49 14.11
N GLY A 86 -3.67 -4.55 14.44
CA GLY A 86 -4.10 -4.39 15.82
C GLY A 86 -2.91 -4.19 16.75
N ASP A 87 -2.75 -5.04 17.74
CA ASP A 87 -1.61 -5.00 18.66
C ASP A 87 -0.46 -5.94 18.25
N ALA A 88 -0.64 -6.68 17.15
CA ALA A 88 0.36 -7.63 16.69
C ALA A 88 1.29 -7.03 15.65
N VAL A 89 2.52 -7.54 15.60
CA VAL A 89 3.52 -7.20 14.59
C VAL A 89 3.99 -8.51 13.96
N HIS A 90 3.88 -8.59 12.64
CA HIS A 90 4.29 -9.76 11.87
C HIS A 90 5.40 -9.39 10.91
N PRO A 91 6.52 -10.11 10.88
CA PRO A 91 7.50 -9.92 9.83
C PRO A 91 6.93 -10.39 8.49
N ILE A 92 7.22 -9.64 7.43
CA ILE A 92 6.79 -9.99 6.08
C ILE A 92 7.97 -9.94 5.11
N ARG A 93 7.85 -10.70 4.03
CA ARG A 93 8.87 -10.78 2.99
C ARG A 93 8.24 -11.03 1.62
N ALA A 94 9.06 -10.95 0.59
CA ALA A 94 8.62 -11.23 -0.77
C ALA A 94 7.91 -12.57 -0.86
N GLY A 95 6.79 -12.60 -1.54
CA GLY A 95 5.94 -13.77 -1.70
C GLY A 95 4.79 -13.88 -0.70
N ASP A 96 4.79 -13.05 0.34
CA ASP A 96 3.71 -13.09 1.33
C ASP A 96 2.43 -12.48 0.78
N VAL A 97 1.32 -13.14 1.10
CA VAL A 97 -0.03 -12.66 0.79
C VAL A 97 -0.71 -12.32 2.12
N ILE A 98 -1.21 -11.11 2.22
CA ILE A 98 -1.74 -10.56 3.46
C ILE A 98 -3.22 -10.24 3.28
N ALA A 99 -4.05 -10.66 4.22
CA ALA A 99 -5.45 -10.27 4.28
C ALA A 99 -5.66 -9.33 5.47
N CYS A 100 -6.28 -8.19 5.21
CA CYS A 100 -6.65 -7.23 6.24
C CYS A 100 -8.17 -7.16 6.28
N PRO A 101 -8.79 -7.81 7.28
CA PRO A 101 -10.27 -7.87 7.33
C PRO A 101 -10.85 -6.51 7.67
N PRO A 102 -12.14 -6.29 7.33
CA PRO A 102 -12.85 -5.10 7.76
C PRO A 102 -13.08 -5.15 9.27
N GLY A 103 -13.28 -3.99 9.88
CA GLY A 103 -13.58 -3.90 11.30
C GLY A 103 -13.19 -2.56 11.90
N GLY A 104 -13.15 -2.53 13.21
CA GLY A 104 -12.79 -1.35 13.99
C GLY A 104 -11.30 -1.24 14.26
N PRO A 105 -10.91 -0.52 15.32
CA PRO A 105 -9.49 -0.29 15.63
C PRO A 105 -8.67 -1.56 15.83
N GLU A 106 -9.29 -2.66 16.24
CA GLU A 106 -8.62 -3.95 16.44
C GLU A 106 -8.12 -4.55 15.13
N THR A 107 -8.61 -4.08 14.00
CA THR A 107 -8.17 -4.51 12.66
C THR A 107 -7.33 -3.45 11.96
N ALA A 108 -6.95 -2.39 12.65
CA ALA A 108 -6.11 -1.34 12.07
C ALA A 108 -4.77 -1.94 11.63
N HIS A 109 -4.35 -1.58 10.42
CA HIS A 109 -3.14 -2.14 9.83
C HIS A 109 -2.22 -1.06 9.27
N GLN A 110 -0.94 -1.40 9.18
CA GLN A 110 0.09 -0.55 8.61
C GLN A 110 1.23 -1.43 8.11
N LEU A 111 1.74 -1.12 6.94
CA LEU A 111 2.93 -1.77 6.39
C LEU A 111 4.13 -0.84 6.57
N VAL A 112 5.21 -1.38 7.09
CA VAL A 112 6.45 -0.64 7.32
C VAL A 112 7.58 -1.38 6.63
N ASN A 113 8.41 -0.65 5.88
CA ASN A 113 9.61 -1.21 5.27
C ASN A 113 10.75 -1.16 6.27
N THR A 114 11.14 -2.32 6.79
CA THR A 114 12.26 -2.47 7.72
C THR A 114 13.51 -3.00 7.04
N GLY A 115 13.47 -3.17 5.72
CA GLY A 115 14.57 -3.68 4.94
C GLY A 115 15.47 -2.59 4.39
N ASP A 116 16.36 -2.99 3.48
CA ASP A 116 17.36 -2.12 2.86
C ASP A 116 16.93 -1.63 1.48
N ILE A 117 15.88 -2.21 0.92
CA ILE A 117 15.43 -1.88 -0.43
C ILE A 117 13.92 -1.63 -0.46
#